data_1594749a4935451801f688055b96ca10
#
_entry.id   1594749a4935451801f688055b96ca10
#
_cell.length_a   1.000
_cell.length_b   1.000
_cell.length_c   1.000
_cell.angle_alpha   90.00
_cell.angle_beta   90.00
_cell.angle_gamma   90.00
#
_symmetry.space_group_name_H-M   'P 1'
#
loop_
_entity.id
_entity.type
_entity.pdbx_description
1 polymer ?
#
loop_
_entity_poly.entity_id
_entity_poly.type
_entity_poly.pdbx_seq_one_letter_code
_entity_poly.pdbx_strand_id
1 'polypeptide(L)'
;RIFGIVSGDDFQVVFSDTPGIIKPAYQLQNSMMDFVKDAFEDADILIYMVEIGEKELKDADFFRKINQAKVPVLVLINKIDRSDEETVKQAVAYWQQQVPKGEIYAISALENFNVAPLFHRILELLPVSPAFYPKDQLTDKPERFFVNETIREKILLNYKKEVPYAVEVET
;
A
#
# COMPACT_ATOMS: atom_id res chain seq x y z
N ARG A 1 10.45 -4.81 3.82
CA ARG A 1 9.22 -4.50 4.55
C ARG A 1 9.48 -3.32 5.46
N ILE A 2 8.65 -2.31 5.39
CA ILE A 2 8.70 -1.13 6.24
C ILE A 2 7.35 -1.00 6.93
N PHE A 3 7.36 -0.69 8.23
CA PHE A 3 6.15 -0.41 8.96
C PHE A 3 5.96 1.09 9.14
N GLY A 4 4.73 1.57 8.86
CA GLY A 4 4.24 2.87 9.27
C GLY A 4 3.25 2.68 10.43
N ILE A 5 3.49 3.32 11.56
CA ILE A 5 2.69 3.16 12.76
C ILE A 5 1.93 4.45 13.04
N VAL A 6 0.61 4.36 13.15
CA VAL A 6 -0.26 5.48 13.52
C VAL A 6 -0.98 5.11 14.80
N SER A 7 -0.72 5.87 15.87
CA SER A 7 -1.31 5.65 17.19
C SER A 7 -2.23 6.82 17.57
N GLY A 8 -3.41 6.51 18.08
CA GLY A 8 -4.31 7.44 18.74
C GLY A 8 -4.49 7.09 20.22
N ASP A 9 -5.48 7.69 20.85
CA ASP A 9 -5.76 7.43 22.27
C ASP A 9 -6.22 6.00 22.51
N ASP A 10 -7.03 5.47 21.60
CA ASP A 10 -7.73 4.18 21.70
C ASP A 10 -7.47 3.23 20.52
N PHE A 11 -6.57 3.59 19.59
CA PHE A 11 -6.22 2.76 18.45
C PHE A 11 -4.74 2.76 18.12
N GLN A 12 -4.31 1.72 17.42
CA GLN A 12 -3.01 1.66 16.74
C GLN A 12 -3.17 0.95 15.39
N VAL A 13 -2.78 1.60 14.31
CA VAL A 13 -2.74 1.02 12.96
C VAL A 13 -1.30 0.81 12.57
N VAL A 14 -0.97 -0.41 12.17
CA VAL A 14 0.36 -0.75 11.64
C VAL A 14 0.22 -1.01 10.14
N PHE A 15 0.66 -0.07 9.33
CA PHE A 15 0.73 -0.23 7.88
C PHE A 15 2.00 -0.98 7.51
N SER A 16 1.85 -2.09 6.80
CA SER A 16 2.97 -2.83 6.24
C SER A 16 3.11 -2.50 4.76
N ASP A 17 4.14 -1.73 4.43
CA ASP A 17 4.50 -1.50 3.03
C ASP A 17 5.13 -2.75 2.44
N THR A 18 4.61 -3.17 1.29
CA THR A 18 5.06 -4.37 0.58
C THR A 18 5.56 -4.00 -0.81
N PRO A 19 6.51 -4.76 -1.37
CA PRO A 19 6.84 -4.65 -2.78
C PRO A 19 5.59 -4.80 -3.65
N GLY A 20 5.53 -4.07 -4.76
CA GLY A 20 4.45 -4.24 -5.73
C GLY A 20 4.37 -5.69 -6.24
N ILE A 21 3.17 -6.13 -6.59
CA ILE A 21 2.95 -7.47 -7.16
C ILE A 21 3.60 -7.51 -8.54
N ILE A 22 4.63 -8.35 -8.69
CA ILE A 22 5.36 -8.54 -9.93
C ILE A 22 5.47 -10.03 -10.25
N LYS A 23 5.53 -10.39 -11.53
CA LYS A 23 5.92 -11.75 -11.92
C LYS A 23 7.43 -11.86 -11.76
N PRO A 24 7.92 -12.73 -10.86
CA PRO A 24 9.34 -12.80 -10.59
C PRO A 24 10.11 -13.36 -11.80
N ALA A 25 11.10 -12.63 -12.26
CA ALA A 25 11.99 -13.04 -13.36
C ALA A 25 13.37 -13.51 -12.86
N TYR A 26 13.73 -13.17 -11.61
CA TYR A 26 14.99 -13.55 -10.98
C TYR A 26 14.87 -13.69 -9.45
N GLN A 27 15.88 -14.27 -8.82
CA GLN A 27 15.84 -14.72 -7.42
C GLN A 27 15.48 -13.63 -6.39
N LEU A 28 15.95 -12.40 -6.57
CA LEU A 28 15.59 -11.28 -5.70
C LEU A 28 14.08 -11.00 -5.72
N GLN A 29 13.43 -11.09 -6.89
CA GLN A 29 12.00 -10.89 -7.01
C GLN A 29 11.18 -12.01 -6.34
N ASN A 30 11.70 -13.23 -6.29
CA ASN A 30 11.07 -14.31 -5.53
C ASN A 30 11.04 -13.97 -4.04
N SER A 31 12.16 -13.50 -3.47
CA SER A 31 12.22 -13.06 -2.07
C SER A 31 11.27 -11.89 -1.78
N MET A 32 11.12 -10.94 -2.72
CA MET A 32 10.13 -9.86 -2.60
C MET A 32 8.70 -10.41 -2.56
N MET A 33 8.38 -11.43 -3.36
CA MET A 33 7.06 -12.07 -3.35
C MET A 33 6.80 -12.88 -2.08
N ASP A 34 7.81 -13.40 -1.43
CA ASP A 34 7.65 -14.06 -0.12
C ASP A 34 7.23 -13.04 0.95
N PHE A 35 7.81 -11.84 0.97
CA PHE A 35 7.33 -10.75 1.85
C PHE A 35 5.87 -10.37 1.60
N VAL A 36 5.41 -10.41 0.34
CA VAL A 36 4.00 -10.16 0.01
C VAL A 36 3.11 -11.27 0.57
N LYS A 37 3.54 -12.54 0.48
CA LYS A 37 2.79 -13.68 1.06
C LYS A 37 2.68 -13.58 2.56
N ASP A 38 3.80 -13.32 3.25
CA ASP A 38 3.82 -13.18 4.71
C ASP A 38 2.90 -12.03 5.16
N ALA A 39 2.98 -10.87 4.47
CA ALA A 39 2.10 -9.74 4.76
C ALA A 39 0.62 -10.09 4.54
N PHE A 40 0.31 -10.94 3.57
CA PHE A 40 -1.05 -11.38 3.29
C PHE A 40 -1.59 -12.31 4.38
N GLU A 41 -0.73 -13.16 4.97
CA GLU A 41 -1.12 -14.09 6.02
C GLU A 41 -1.28 -13.41 7.39
N ASP A 42 -0.48 -12.38 7.66
CA ASP A 42 -0.45 -11.66 8.94
C ASP A 42 -1.46 -10.50 9.02
N ALA A 43 -2.07 -10.09 7.91
CA ALA A 43 -2.89 -8.89 7.87
C ALA A 43 -4.28 -9.10 8.47
N ASP A 44 -4.74 -8.13 9.28
CA ASP A 44 -6.15 -8.01 9.71
C ASP A 44 -7.01 -7.37 8.63
N ILE A 45 -6.43 -6.55 7.77
CA ILE A 45 -7.08 -5.86 6.64
C ILE A 45 -6.12 -5.88 5.46
N LEU A 46 -6.60 -6.25 4.29
CA LEU A 46 -5.85 -6.18 3.04
C LEU A 46 -6.20 -4.91 2.27
N ILE A 47 -5.19 -4.14 1.95
CA ILE A 47 -5.33 -2.97 1.08
C ILE A 47 -4.70 -3.29 -0.27
N TYR A 48 -5.50 -3.28 -1.33
CA TYR A 48 -5.05 -3.43 -2.70
C TYR A 48 -5.14 -2.09 -3.42
N MET A 49 -3.99 -1.48 -3.71
CA MET A 49 -3.93 -0.16 -4.32
C MET A 49 -3.61 -0.25 -5.81
N VAL A 50 -4.40 0.47 -6.61
CA VAL A 50 -4.24 0.62 -8.05
C VAL A 50 -4.26 2.09 -8.45
N GLU A 51 -3.64 2.42 -9.58
CA GLU A 51 -3.75 3.74 -10.19
C GLU A 51 -5.00 3.81 -11.09
N ILE A 52 -5.63 5.00 -11.17
CA ILE A 52 -6.74 5.21 -12.10
C ILE A 52 -6.31 4.85 -13.55
N GLY A 53 -7.16 4.12 -14.26
CA GLY A 53 -6.85 3.61 -15.60
C GLY A 53 -6.16 2.24 -15.63
N GLU A 54 -5.64 1.76 -14.52
CA GLU A 54 -5.07 0.41 -14.41
C GLU A 54 -6.20 -0.63 -14.45
N LYS A 55 -6.16 -1.52 -15.43
CA LYS A 55 -7.14 -2.61 -15.62
C LYS A 55 -6.49 -3.99 -15.66
N GLU A 56 -5.17 -4.06 -15.72
CA GLU A 56 -4.47 -5.33 -15.81
C GLU A 56 -4.27 -5.96 -14.43
N LEU A 57 -4.70 -7.19 -14.32
CA LEU A 57 -4.40 -8.05 -13.18
C LEU A 57 -2.97 -8.57 -13.35
N LYS A 58 -2.02 -7.97 -12.67
CA LYS A 58 -0.58 -8.30 -12.79
C LYS A 58 -0.28 -9.76 -12.47
N ASP A 59 -1.10 -10.40 -11.62
CA ASP A 59 -0.97 -11.81 -11.24
C ASP A 59 -2.34 -12.42 -10.90
N ALA A 60 -2.81 -13.36 -11.75
CA ALA A 60 -4.11 -14.00 -11.57
C ALA A 60 -4.18 -14.88 -10.30
N ASP A 61 -3.07 -15.49 -9.88
CA ASP A 61 -3.04 -16.33 -8.68
C ASP A 61 -3.14 -15.48 -7.42
N PHE A 62 -2.49 -14.33 -7.40
CA PHE A 62 -2.60 -13.38 -6.28
C PHE A 62 -4.03 -12.83 -6.18
N PHE A 63 -4.64 -12.54 -7.33
CA PHE A 63 -6.01 -12.04 -7.38
C PHE A 63 -7.03 -13.05 -6.86
N ARG A 64 -6.82 -14.32 -7.16
CA ARG A 64 -7.62 -15.41 -6.58
C ARG A 64 -7.49 -15.44 -5.06
N LYS A 65 -6.28 -15.24 -4.52
CA LYS A 65 -6.05 -15.16 -3.07
C LYS A 65 -6.78 -13.97 -2.43
N ILE A 66 -6.75 -12.79 -3.06
CA ILE A 66 -7.52 -11.61 -2.61
C ILE A 66 -9.01 -11.96 -2.51
N ASN A 67 -9.58 -12.59 -3.53
CA ASN A 67 -10.99 -12.97 -3.54
C ASN A 67 -11.35 -14.10 -2.55
N GLN A 68 -10.36 -14.86 -2.09
CA GLN A 68 -10.50 -15.91 -1.08
C GLN A 68 -10.11 -15.46 0.33
N ALA A 69 -9.65 -14.21 0.49
CA ALA A 69 -9.27 -13.67 1.77
C ALA A 69 -10.41 -13.77 2.79
N LYS A 70 -10.07 -14.10 4.03
CA LYS A 70 -11.03 -14.18 5.15
C LYS A 70 -11.12 -12.85 5.90
N VAL A 71 -10.18 -11.96 5.67
CA VAL A 71 -10.12 -10.61 6.24
C VAL A 71 -10.76 -9.60 5.29
N PRO A 72 -11.19 -8.43 5.79
CA PRO A 72 -11.68 -7.35 4.95
C PRO A 72 -10.66 -6.96 3.87
N VAL A 73 -11.16 -6.70 2.67
CA VAL A 73 -10.35 -6.24 1.52
C VAL A 73 -10.82 -4.86 1.11
N LEU A 74 -9.92 -3.90 1.09
CA LEU A 74 -10.15 -2.54 0.60
C LEU A 74 -9.39 -2.37 -0.72
N VAL A 75 -10.10 -2.03 -1.78
CA VAL A 75 -9.49 -1.71 -3.09
C VAL A 75 -9.45 -0.20 -3.23
N LEU A 76 -8.27 0.37 -3.33
CA LEU A 76 -8.06 1.80 -3.42
C LEU A 76 -7.67 2.17 -4.85
N ILE A 77 -8.55 2.91 -5.53
CA ILE A 77 -8.27 3.49 -6.85
C ILE A 77 -7.68 4.88 -6.59
N ASN A 78 -6.35 4.99 -6.68
CA ASN A 78 -5.64 6.23 -6.38
C ASN A 78 -5.39 7.09 -7.61
N LYS A 79 -5.00 8.34 -7.39
CA LYS A 79 -4.69 9.37 -8.40
C LYS A 79 -5.91 9.78 -9.25
N ILE A 80 -7.11 9.78 -8.66
CA ILE A 80 -8.32 10.19 -9.37
C ILE A 80 -8.31 11.66 -9.78
N ASP A 81 -7.45 12.48 -9.16
CA ASP A 81 -7.13 13.87 -9.55
C ASP A 81 -6.65 13.99 -11.00
N ARG A 82 -6.20 12.90 -11.62
CA ARG A 82 -5.73 12.84 -13.01
C ARG A 82 -6.80 12.40 -13.99
N SER A 83 -8.06 12.29 -13.57
CA SER A 83 -9.13 11.71 -14.39
C SER A 83 -10.44 12.45 -14.21
N ASP A 84 -11.38 12.20 -15.11
CA ASP A 84 -12.74 12.71 -15.02
C ASP A 84 -13.66 11.78 -14.21
N GLU A 85 -14.81 12.30 -13.83
CA GLU A 85 -15.80 11.59 -13.01
C GLU A 85 -16.32 10.29 -13.67
N GLU A 86 -16.50 10.31 -14.99
CA GLU A 86 -17.01 9.14 -15.74
C GLU A 86 -16.00 8.01 -15.74
N THR A 87 -14.72 8.30 -15.96
CA THR A 87 -13.63 7.34 -15.88
C THR A 87 -13.51 6.74 -14.47
N VAL A 88 -13.68 7.57 -13.44
CA VAL A 88 -13.67 7.09 -12.05
C VAL A 88 -14.83 6.14 -11.78
N LYS A 89 -16.07 6.47 -12.23
CA LYS A 89 -17.23 5.58 -12.10
C LYS A 89 -17.03 4.24 -12.78
N GLN A 90 -16.47 4.25 -13.99
CA GLN A 90 -16.16 3.04 -14.74
C GLN A 90 -15.10 2.19 -14.03
N ALA A 91 -14.07 2.82 -13.47
CA ALA A 91 -13.04 2.12 -12.69
C ALA A 91 -13.62 1.47 -11.42
N VAL A 92 -14.47 2.19 -10.69
CA VAL A 92 -15.17 1.64 -9.51
C VAL A 92 -16.02 0.44 -9.89
N ALA A 93 -16.83 0.54 -10.96
CA ALA A 93 -17.65 -0.56 -11.45
C ALA A 93 -16.81 -1.78 -11.88
N TYR A 94 -15.70 -1.54 -12.56
CA TYR A 94 -14.76 -2.59 -12.95
C TYR A 94 -14.20 -3.32 -11.73
N TRP A 95 -13.64 -2.59 -10.76
CA TRP A 95 -13.03 -3.21 -9.60
C TRP A 95 -14.04 -3.89 -8.67
N GLN A 96 -15.27 -3.39 -8.60
CA GLN A 96 -16.35 -4.07 -7.89
C GLN A 96 -16.70 -5.43 -8.49
N GLN A 97 -16.57 -5.59 -9.81
CA GLN A 97 -16.74 -6.89 -10.47
C GLN A 97 -15.55 -7.82 -10.23
N GLN A 98 -14.33 -7.26 -10.18
CA GLN A 98 -13.11 -8.05 -9.96
C GLN A 98 -12.96 -8.52 -8.51
N VAL A 99 -13.39 -7.71 -7.55
CA VAL A 99 -13.33 -8.02 -6.11
C VAL A 99 -14.73 -7.85 -5.50
N PRO A 100 -15.67 -8.78 -5.75
CA PRO A 100 -17.07 -8.62 -5.35
C PRO A 100 -17.30 -8.45 -3.84
N LYS A 101 -16.41 -8.99 -3.01
CA LYS A 101 -16.45 -8.87 -1.55
C LYS A 101 -15.65 -7.69 -1.00
N GLY A 102 -14.90 -6.99 -1.85
CA GLY A 102 -14.08 -5.85 -1.46
C GLY A 102 -14.88 -4.56 -1.40
N GLU A 103 -14.46 -3.67 -0.54
CA GLU A 103 -14.94 -2.28 -0.51
C GLU A 103 -14.06 -1.44 -1.43
N ILE A 104 -14.66 -0.70 -2.35
CA ILE A 104 -13.93 0.08 -3.36
C ILE A 104 -13.92 1.55 -2.95
N TYR A 105 -12.75 2.14 -2.87
CA TYR A 105 -12.55 3.55 -2.55
C TYR A 105 -11.79 4.25 -3.69
N ALA A 106 -12.41 5.28 -4.24
CA ALA A 106 -11.74 6.20 -5.17
C ALA A 106 -11.12 7.35 -4.36
N ILE A 107 -9.80 7.48 -4.41
CA ILE A 107 -9.04 8.44 -3.59
C ILE A 107 -8.04 9.24 -4.44
N SER A 108 -7.67 10.40 -3.93
CA SER A 108 -6.42 11.06 -4.31
C SER A 108 -5.58 11.28 -3.05
N ALA A 109 -4.49 10.53 -2.93
CA ALA A 109 -3.56 10.72 -1.82
C ALA A 109 -2.86 12.09 -1.91
N LEU A 110 -2.62 12.60 -3.13
CA LEU A 110 -2.00 13.89 -3.36
C LEU A 110 -2.88 15.04 -2.87
N GLU A 111 -4.17 15.01 -3.22
CA GLU A 111 -5.16 16.06 -2.90
C GLU A 111 -5.88 15.76 -1.56
N ASN A 112 -5.48 14.72 -0.85
CA ASN A 112 -6.12 14.28 0.39
C ASN A 112 -7.64 14.03 0.25
N PHE A 113 -8.10 13.66 -0.95
CA PHE A 113 -9.50 13.40 -1.23
C PHE A 113 -9.88 11.97 -0.81
N ASN A 114 -10.98 11.82 -0.08
CA ASN A 114 -11.50 10.57 0.48
C ASN A 114 -10.53 9.80 1.40
N VAL A 115 -9.41 10.39 1.83
CA VAL A 115 -8.43 9.73 2.71
C VAL A 115 -8.97 9.62 4.14
N ALA A 116 -9.61 10.67 4.68
CA ALA A 116 -10.15 10.65 6.04
C ALA A 116 -11.30 9.64 6.20
N PRO A 117 -12.32 9.56 5.31
CA PRO A 117 -13.34 8.52 5.37
C PRO A 117 -12.76 7.10 5.26
N LEU A 118 -11.77 6.89 4.39
CA LEU A 118 -11.06 5.62 4.28
C LEU A 118 -10.37 5.25 5.60
N PHE A 119 -9.67 6.20 6.23
CA PHE A 119 -9.00 5.94 7.50
C PHE A 119 -9.98 5.59 8.61
N HIS A 120 -11.11 6.28 8.70
CA HIS A 120 -12.19 5.91 9.63
C HIS A 120 -12.69 4.49 9.38
N ARG A 121 -12.86 4.10 8.12
CA ARG A 121 -13.29 2.75 7.79
C ARG A 121 -12.25 1.69 8.18
N ILE A 122 -10.97 1.99 8.03
CA ILE A 122 -9.90 1.10 8.52
C ILE A 122 -10.03 0.90 10.03
N LEU A 123 -10.21 1.97 10.80
CA LEU A 123 -10.38 1.88 12.27
C LEU A 123 -11.60 1.02 12.67
N GLU A 124 -12.72 1.13 11.95
CA GLU A 124 -13.92 0.31 12.20
C GLU A 124 -13.70 -1.18 11.94
N LEU A 125 -12.83 -1.51 11.00
CA LEU A 125 -12.54 -2.89 10.59
C LEU A 125 -11.46 -3.57 11.42
N LEU A 126 -10.66 -2.80 12.16
CA LEU A 126 -9.60 -3.36 12.99
C LEU A 126 -10.17 -4.18 14.15
N PRO A 127 -9.57 -5.34 14.45
CA PRO A 127 -9.94 -6.12 15.62
C PRO A 127 -9.51 -5.42 16.92
N VAL A 128 -10.21 -5.71 18.01
CA VAL A 128 -9.80 -5.27 19.34
C VAL A 128 -8.55 -6.05 19.74
N SER A 129 -7.44 -5.35 19.94
CA SER A 129 -6.15 -5.93 20.30
C SER A 129 -5.36 -4.94 21.18
N PRO A 130 -4.45 -5.41 22.03
CA PRO A 130 -3.47 -4.54 22.65
C PRO A 130 -2.58 -3.86 21.61
N ALA A 131 -2.05 -2.66 21.92
CA ALA A 131 -1.07 -2.00 21.08
C ALA A 131 0.22 -2.86 20.98
N PHE A 132 0.74 -3.01 19.77
CA PHE A 132 1.96 -3.78 19.50
C PHE A 132 3.23 -2.96 19.71
N TYR A 133 3.13 -1.64 19.59
CA TYR A 133 4.26 -0.71 19.66
C TYR A 133 3.99 0.42 20.67
N PRO A 134 5.04 1.05 21.22
CA PRO A 134 4.90 2.29 21.99
C PRO A 134 4.13 3.35 21.18
N LYS A 135 3.32 4.18 21.87
CA LYS A 135 2.45 5.16 21.20
C LYS A 135 3.20 6.26 20.42
N ASP A 136 4.44 6.53 20.81
CA ASP A 136 5.35 7.49 20.20
C ASP A 136 6.19 6.91 19.05
N GLN A 137 6.11 5.59 18.84
CA GLN A 137 6.83 4.92 17.75
C GLN A 137 6.07 5.08 16.42
N LEU A 138 6.72 5.66 15.42
CA LEU A 138 6.14 5.91 14.09
C LEU A 138 6.50 4.84 13.05
N THR A 139 7.53 4.04 13.32
CA THR A 139 8.07 3.06 12.38
C THR A 139 8.99 2.05 13.06
N ASP A 140 9.29 0.96 12.37
CA ASP A 140 10.28 -0.05 12.76
C ASP A 140 11.72 0.32 12.34
N LYS A 141 11.91 1.45 11.63
CA LYS A 141 13.21 1.87 11.11
C LYS A 141 13.89 2.91 12.01
N PRO A 142 15.23 2.87 12.14
CA PRO A 142 15.99 3.90 12.86
C PRO A 142 15.98 5.22 12.10
N GLU A 143 16.17 6.35 12.80
CA GLU A 143 16.25 7.69 12.20
C GLU A 143 17.24 7.76 11.03
N ARG A 144 18.37 7.10 11.17
CA ARG A 144 19.40 6.99 10.14
C ARG A 144 18.87 6.47 8.79
N PHE A 145 17.91 5.55 8.81
CA PHE A 145 17.25 5.08 7.59
C PHE A 145 16.56 6.24 6.85
N PHE A 146 15.84 7.11 7.56
CA PHE A 146 15.14 8.25 6.94
C PHE A 146 16.10 9.29 6.41
N VAL A 147 17.22 9.52 7.09
CA VAL A 147 18.29 10.40 6.59
C VAL A 147 18.81 9.87 5.25
N ASN A 148 19.12 8.59 5.17
CA ASN A 148 19.60 7.95 3.94
C ASN A 148 18.59 8.05 2.82
N GLU A 149 17.32 7.75 3.08
CA GLU A 149 16.25 7.82 2.07
C GLU A 149 15.95 9.27 1.65
N THR A 150 16.05 10.25 2.55
CA THR A 150 15.91 11.67 2.19
C THR A 150 17.03 12.13 1.26
N ILE A 151 18.27 11.73 1.54
CA ILE A 151 19.41 12.03 0.66
C ILE A 151 19.21 11.35 -0.69
N ARG A 152 18.81 10.09 -0.70
CA ARG A 152 18.52 9.33 -1.90
C ARG A 152 17.41 9.98 -2.73
N GLU A 153 16.32 10.42 -2.12
CA GLU A 153 15.25 11.16 -2.79
C GLU A 153 15.79 12.40 -3.49
N LYS A 154 16.63 13.22 -2.81
CA LYS A 154 17.21 14.41 -3.41
C LYS A 154 18.14 14.09 -4.58
N ILE A 155 18.87 12.99 -4.50
CA ILE A 155 19.68 12.50 -5.62
C ILE A 155 18.77 12.13 -6.81
N LEU A 156 17.71 11.34 -6.57
CA LEU A 156 16.76 10.94 -7.60
C LEU A 156 16.07 12.12 -8.29
N LEU A 157 15.76 13.18 -7.53
CA LEU A 157 15.11 14.38 -8.07
C LEU A 157 16.05 15.26 -8.87
N ASN A 158 17.33 15.34 -8.51
CA ASN A 158 18.29 16.27 -9.08
C ASN A 158 19.18 15.66 -10.18
N TYR A 159 19.32 14.34 -10.23
CA TYR A 159 20.10 13.64 -11.21
C TYR A 159 19.23 12.86 -12.19
N LYS A 160 19.70 12.75 -13.45
CA LYS A 160 18.97 12.09 -14.55
C LYS A 160 19.78 10.90 -15.07
N LYS A 161 19.13 10.01 -15.82
CA LYS A 161 19.67 8.82 -16.48
C LYS A 161 20.01 7.69 -15.50
N GLU A 162 21.20 7.10 -15.58
CA GLU A 162 21.59 5.86 -14.89
C GLU A 162 21.87 6.04 -13.39
N VAL A 163 22.22 7.24 -12.95
CA VAL A 163 22.56 7.53 -11.55
C VAL A 163 21.44 7.11 -10.57
N PRO A 164 20.15 7.39 -10.83
CA PRO A 164 19.07 6.99 -9.92
C PRO A 164 18.99 5.50 -9.62
N TYR A 165 19.40 4.65 -10.54
CA TYR A 165 19.29 3.19 -10.40
C TYR A 165 20.50 2.53 -9.71
N ALA A 166 21.59 3.29 -9.52
CA ALA A 166 22.86 2.81 -9.00
C ALA A 166 23.25 3.45 -7.65
N VAL A 167 22.35 4.23 -7.02
CA VAL A 167 22.67 4.98 -5.80
C VAL A 167 22.20 4.21 -4.57
N GLU A 168 23.16 3.86 -3.74
CA GLU A 168 22.99 3.48 -2.35
C GLU A 168 23.59 4.60 -1.46
N VAL A 169 22.88 4.96 -0.41
CA VAL A 169 23.31 5.99 0.54
C VAL A 169 23.50 5.35 1.90
N GLU A 170 24.72 5.48 2.44
CA GLU A 170 25.09 5.01 3.77
C GLU A 170 25.67 6.17 4.57
N THR A 171 25.17 6.42 5.80
CA THR A 171 25.63 7.50 6.70
C THR A 171 26.12 6.93 8.03
#